data_d4ada968750832f03b98924abc487cd1
#
_entry.id   d4ada968750832f03b98924abc487cd1
#
_cell.length_a   1.000
_cell.length_b   1.000
_cell.length_c   1.000
_cell.angle_alpha   90.00
_cell.angle_beta   90.00
_cell.angle_gamma   90.00
#
_symmetry.space_group_name_H-M   'P 1'
#
loop_
_entity.id
_entity.type
_entity.pdbx_description
1 polymer ?
#
loop_
_entity_poly.entity_id
_entity_poly.type
_entity_poly.pdbx_seq_one_letter_code
_entity_poly.pdbx_strand_id
1 'polypeptide(L)'
;MEDAARGVAERNRRWSGWAGYAGALGGAYLLDGRLADATRIAQEGLAAARQLGEREVEGQLLRLLGDIAAHPDRVEVETAEAHYRQALAPADELGLRPLAAQCHLGLGKLYRRTGKRPEQAREHLTTATAMYREMGMTYWLGKAEEEMRELV
;
A
#
# COMPACT_ATOMS: atom_id res chain seq x y z
N MET A 1 17.59 22.41 -18.29
CA MET A 1 17.66 21.10 -17.61
C MET A 1 16.32 20.64 -17.03
N GLU A 2 15.56 21.51 -16.40
CA GLU A 2 14.23 21.15 -15.86
C GLU A 2 13.21 20.74 -16.94
N ASP A 3 13.22 21.40 -18.09
CA ASP A 3 12.30 21.08 -19.20
C ASP A 3 12.59 19.73 -19.85
N ALA A 4 13.88 19.35 -19.93
CA ALA A 4 14.25 18.04 -20.46
C ALA A 4 13.85 16.92 -19.50
N ALA A 5 13.99 17.11 -18.20
CA ALA A 5 13.56 16.17 -17.19
C ALA A 5 12.03 16.04 -17.16
N ARG A 6 11.29 17.15 -17.32
CA ARG A 6 9.82 17.13 -17.47
C ARG A 6 9.40 16.36 -18.71
N GLY A 7 10.04 16.60 -19.85
CA GLY A 7 9.71 15.90 -21.09
C GLY A 7 9.97 14.39 -21.02
N VAL A 8 11.02 13.96 -20.30
CA VAL A 8 11.28 12.54 -20.05
C VAL A 8 10.22 11.95 -19.12
N ALA A 9 9.88 12.66 -18.05
CA ALA A 9 8.86 12.22 -17.10
C ALA A 9 7.47 12.12 -17.77
N GLU A 10 7.13 13.06 -18.67
CA GLU A 10 5.87 13.02 -19.41
C GLU A 10 5.82 11.89 -20.44
N ARG A 11 6.94 11.60 -21.12
CA ARG A 11 7.04 10.45 -22.02
C ARG A 11 6.94 9.14 -21.28
N ASN A 12 7.60 9.03 -20.13
CA ASN A 12 7.58 7.83 -19.30
C ASN A 12 6.18 7.55 -18.71
N ARG A 13 5.42 8.60 -18.39
CA ARG A 13 4.03 8.47 -17.90
C ARG A 13 3.06 7.87 -18.93
N ARG A 14 3.39 7.92 -20.22
CA ARG A 14 2.61 7.32 -21.29
C ARG A 14 3.00 5.87 -21.59
N TRP A 15 4.08 5.41 -20.99
CA TRP A 15 4.57 4.05 -21.20
C TRP A 15 3.86 3.07 -20.30
N SER A 16 3.33 2.00 -20.91
CA SER A 16 2.81 0.84 -20.16
C SER A 16 3.94 0.24 -19.33
N GLY A 17 3.72 0.13 -18.03
CA GLY A 17 4.73 -0.35 -17.07
C GLY A 17 5.39 0.75 -16.23
N TRP A 18 5.26 2.02 -16.60
CA TRP A 18 5.78 3.13 -15.80
C TRP A 18 5.21 3.11 -14.37
N ALA A 19 3.90 2.94 -14.23
CA ALA A 19 3.25 2.93 -12.94
C ALA A 19 3.76 1.77 -12.06
N GLY A 20 3.99 0.59 -12.65
CA GLY A 20 4.59 -0.53 -11.94
C GLY A 20 6.01 -0.25 -11.49
N TYR A 21 6.82 0.36 -12.35
CA TYR A 21 8.16 0.80 -12.01
C TYR A 21 8.15 1.84 -10.87
N ALA A 22 7.23 2.80 -10.93
CA ALA A 22 7.04 3.79 -9.87
C ALA A 22 6.71 3.13 -8.52
N GLY A 23 5.89 2.09 -8.54
CA GLY A 23 5.58 1.31 -7.34
C GLY A 23 6.80 0.63 -6.74
N ALA A 24 7.64 0.01 -7.56
CA ALA A 24 8.87 -0.63 -7.12
C ALA A 24 9.86 0.40 -6.56
N LEU A 25 10.05 1.52 -7.23
CA LEU A 25 10.93 2.60 -6.79
C LEU A 25 10.41 3.25 -5.50
N GLY A 26 9.11 3.50 -5.42
CA GLY A 26 8.47 4.03 -4.21
C GLY A 26 8.65 3.12 -3.01
N GLY A 27 8.53 1.80 -3.19
CA GLY A 27 8.82 0.80 -2.16
C GLY A 27 10.26 0.85 -1.69
N ALA A 28 11.21 0.99 -2.62
CA ALA A 28 12.63 1.13 -2.30
C ALA A 28 12.91 2.42 -1.49
N TYR A 29 12.32 3.54 -1.88
CA TYR A 29 12.43 4.78 -1.11
C TYR A 29 11.84 4.63 0.30
N LEU A 30 10.71 3.95 0.42
CA LEU A 30 10.09 3.70 1.73
C LEU A 30 11.02 2.91 2.65
N LEU A 31 11.64 1.85 2.13
CA LEU A 31 12.61 1.04 2.89
C LEU A 31 13.84 1.87 3.33
N ASP A 32 14.23 2.84 2.54
CA ASP A 32 15.35 3.74 2.84
C ASP A 32 14.93 4.92 3.74
N GLY A 33 13.68 4.99 4.14
CA GLY A 33 13.16 6.08 4.99
C GLY A 33 12.95 7.40 4.25
N ARG A 34 13.04 7.41 2.92
CA ARG A 34 12.88 8.59 2.08
C ARG A 34 11.40 8.81 1.76
N LEU A 35 10.64 9.25 2.77
CA LEU A 35 9.17 9.33 2.69
C LEU A 35 8.66 10.34 1.66
N ALA A 36 9.31 11.49 1.55
CA ALA A 36 8.91 12.51 0.57
C ALA A 36 9.10 12.02 -0.88
N ASP A 37 10.23 11.37 -1.16
CA ASP A 37 10.50 10.79 -2.48
C ASP A 37 9.55 9.63 -2.77
N ALA A 38 9.30 8.77 -1.80
CA ALA A 38 8.35 7.66 -1.92
C ALA A 38 6.96 8.18 -2.25
N THR A 39 6.48 9.18 -1.53
CA THR A 39 5.16 9.79 -1.75
C THR A 39 5.05 10.38 -3.16
N ARG A 40 6.04 11.15 -3.58
CA ARG A 40 6.05 11.79 -4.88
C ARG A 40 5.96 10.78 -6.02
N ILE A 41 6.84 9.78 -6.00
CA ILE A 41 6.86 8.77 -7.08
C ILE A 41 5.61 7.89 -7.08
N ALA A 42 5.10 7.54 -5.90
CA ALA A 42 3.86 6.77 -5.79
C ALA A 42 2.65 7.54 -6.32
N GLN A 43 2.55 8.84 -6.03
CA GLN A 43 1.48 9.69 -6.55
C GLN A 43 1.56 9.86 -8.07
N GLU A 44 2.75 10.05 -8.62
CA GLU A 44 2.96 10.11 -10.07
C GLU A 44 2.57 8.80 -10.74
N GLY A 45 2.97 7.67 -10.17
CA GLY A 45 2.59 6.35 -10.63
C GLY A 45 1.09 6.11 -10.57
N LEU A 46 0.44 6.54 -9.49
CA LEU A 46 -1.00 6.40 -9.32
C LEU A 46 -1.77 7.18 -10.37
N ALA A 47 -1.38 8.42 -10.65
CA ALA A 47 -1.98 9.22 -11.71
C ALA A 47 -1.86 8.55 -13.07
N ALA A 48 -0.68 7.99 -13.39
CA ALA A 48 -0.45 7.26 -14.63
C ALA A 48 -1.30 5.98 -14.72
N ALA A 49 -1.37 5.20 -13.64
CA ALA A 49 -2.19 3.99 -13.60
C ALA A 49 -3.67 4.28 -13.84
N ARG A 50 -4.19 5.34 -13.22
CA ARG A 50 -5.58 5.79 -13.43
C ARG A 50 -5.82 6.23 -14.85
N GLN A 51 -4.91 6.98 -15.44
CA GLN A 51 -5.02 7.47 -16.82
C GLN A 51 -5.03 6.33 -17.83
N LEU A 52 -4.26 5.27 -17.59
CA LEU A 52 -4.15 4.10 -18.47
C LEU A 52 -5.15 2.99 -18.11
N GLY A 53 -5.93 3.15 -17.06
CA GLY A 53 -6.89 2.14 -16.62
C GLY A 53 -6.24 0.88 -16.04
N GLU A 54 -5.02 0.97 -15.52
CA GLU A 54 -4.27 -0.14 -14.92
C GLU A 54 -4.72 -0.36 -13.46
N ARG A 55 -5.88 -0.98 -13.29
CA ARG A 55 -6.55 -1.13 -11.98
C ARG A 55 -5.75 -1.91 -10.95
N GLU A 56 -5.03 -2.96 -11.38
CA GLU A 56 -4.17 -3.74 -10.48
C GLU A 56 -3.03 -2.88 -9.93
N VAL A 57 -2.36 -2.16 -10.81
CA VAL A 57 -1.24 -1.27 -10.42
C VAL A 57 -1.75 -0.12 -9.57
N GLU A 58 -2.92 0.43 -9.88
CA GLU A 58 -3.59 1.44 -9.06
C GLU A 58 -3.76 0.95 -7.61
N GLY A 59 -4.27 -0.28 -7.44
CA GLY A 59 -4.43 -0.88 -6.13
C GLY A 59 -3.11 -1.04 -5.37
N GLN A 60 -2.06 -1.49 -6.05
CA GLN A 60 -0.72 -1.64 -5.46
C GLN A 60 -0.15 -0.29 -5.01
N LEU A 61 -0.32 0.75 -5.80
CA LEU A 61 0.17 2.09 -5.48
C LEU A 61 -0.62 2.73 -4.33
N LEU A 62 -1.92 2.50 -4.27
CA LEU A 62 -2.74 2.95 -3.14
C LEU A 62 -2.30 2.28 -1.83
N ARG A 63 -2.03 0.97 -1.86
CA ARG A 63 -1.48 0.27 -0.70
C ARG A 63 -0.13 0.85 -0.29
N LEU A 64 0.76 1.10 -1.24
CA LEU A 64 2.06 1.71 -0.98
C LEU A 64 1.91 3.08 -0.32
N LEU A 65 1.00 3.92 -0.82
CA LEU A 65 0.70 5.22 -0.19
C LEU A 65 0.17 5.05 1.23
N GLY A 66 -0.61 4.02 1.49
CA GLY A 66 -1.03 3.64 2.83
C GLY A 66 0.16 3.30 3.74
N ASP A 67 1.08 2.47 3.25
CA ASP A 67 2.29 2.10 3.99
C ASP A 67 3.19 3.31 4.28
N ILE A 68 3.31 4.23 3.32
CA ILE A 68 4.07 5.47 3.52
C ILE A 68 3.44 6.34 4.61
N ALA A 69 2.11 6.54 4.54
CA ALA A 69 1.38 7.34 5.52
C ALA A 69 1.37 6.70 6.91
N ALA A 70 1.49 5.38 6.99
CA ALA A 70 1.55 4.64 8.24
C ALA A 70 2.97 4.50 8.82
N HIS A 71 3.99 5.07 8.17
CA HIS A 71 5.37 4.93 8.63
C HIS A 71 5.54 5.50 10.05
N PRO A 72 6.26 4.80 10.95
CA PRO A 72 6.40 5.22 12.36
C PRO A 72 6.95 6.62 12.57
N ASP A 73 7.82 7.10 11.67
CA ASP A 73 8.43 8.42 11.79
C ASP A 73 7.44 9.56 11.52
N ARG A 74 6.35 9.29 10.81
CA ARG A 74 5.39 10.30 10.42
C ARG A 74 4.03 9.68 10.14
N VAL A 75 3.36 9.21 11.18
CA VAL A 75 2.07 8.55 11.04
C VAL A 75 0.96 9.56 10.74
N GLU A 76 0.32 9.39 9.60
CA GLU A 76 -0.88 10.13 9.17
C GLU A 76 -2.05 9.15 9.11
N VAL A 77 -2.75 8.98 10.22
CA VAL A 77 -3.74 7.90 10.42
C VAL A 77 -4.87 7.96 9.39
N GLU A 78 -5.50 9.11 9.24
CA GLU A 78 -6.64 9.26 8.34
C GLU A 78 -6.23 9.08 6.88
N THR A 79 -5.06 9.56 6.50
CA THR A 79 -4.49 9.39 5.16
C THR A 79 -4.17 7.93 4.87
N ALA A 80 -3.51 7.25 5.80
CA ALA A 80 -3.19 5.83 5.66
C ALA A 80 -4.47 4.98 5.53
N GLU A 81 -5.44 5.22 6.40
CA GLU A 81 -6.72 4.53 6.37
C GLU A 81 -7.43 4.72 5.03
N ALA A 82 -7.49 5.94 4.53
CA ALA A 82 -8.14 6.24 3.25
C ALA A 82 -7.48 5.50 2.09
N HIS A 83 -6.14 5.48 2.03
CA HIS A 83 -5.42 4.79 0.97
C HIS A 83 -5.62 3.28 1.02
N TYR A 84 -5.54 2.65 2.19
CA TYR A 84 -5.80 1.21 2.33
C TYR A 84 -7.22 0.84 1.91
N ARG A 85 -8.22 1.63 2.31
CA ARG A 85 -9.62 1.39 1.94
C ARG A 85 -9.84 1.57 0.44
N GLN A 86 -9.22 2.57 -0.18
CA GLN A 86 -9.27 2.76 -1.63
C GLN A 86 -8.61 1.60 -2.37
N ALA A 87 -7.53 1.04 -1.85
CA ALA A 87 -6.84 -0.10 -2.45
C ALA A 87 -7.70 -1.38 -2.41
N LEU A 88 -8.56 -1.52 -1.41
CA LEU A 88 -9.45 -2.67 -1.29
C LEU A 88 -10.47 -2.75 -2.44
N ALA A 89 -10.88 -1.62 -3.02
CA ALA A 89 -11.83 -1.61 -4.13
C ALA A 89 -11.30 -2.38 -5.37
N PRO A 90 -10.15 -2.03 -5.97
CA PRO A 90 -9.59 -2.82 -7.07
C PRO A 90 -9.20 -4.24 -6.65
N ALA A 91 -8.77 -4.44 -5.42
CA ALA A 91 -8.45 -5.77 -4.92
C ALA A 91 -9.67 -6.70 -4.93
N ASP A 92 -10.81 -6.21 -4.48
CA ASP A 92 -12.06 -6.97 -4.47
C ASP A 92 -12.65 -7.15 -5.87
N GLU A 93 -12.65 -6.09 -6.68
CA GLU A 93 -13.13 -6.14 -8.07
C GLU A 93 -12.40 -7.17 -8.93
N LEU A 94 -11.10 -7.27 -8.78
CA LEU A 94 -10.24 -8.11 -9.60
C LEU A 94 -9.86 -9.44 -8.94
N GLY A 95 -10.32 -9.69 -7.73
CA GLY A 95 -9.98 -10.89 -6.98
C GLY A 95 -8.50 -10.99 -6.59
N LEU A 96 -7.86 -9.85 -6.33
CA LEU A 96 -6.45 -9.77 -5.97
C LEU A 96 -6.29 -10.01 -4.47
N ARG A 97 -6.36 -11.27 -4.07
CA ARG A 97 -6.35 -11.66 -2.66
C ARG A 97 -5.08 -11.28 -1.92
N PRO A 98 -3.86 -11.39 -2.49
CA PRO A 98 -2.65 -10.92 -1.81
C PRO A 98 -2.70 -9.43 -1.50
N LEU A 99 -3.21 -8.61 -2.42
CA LEU A 99 -3.36 -7.16 -2.21
C LEU A 99 -4.37 -6.87 -1.09
N ALA A 100 -5.52 -7.53 -1.13
CA ALA A 100 -6.54 -7.40 -0.09
C ALA A 100 -5.98 -7.76 1.30
N ALA A 101 -5.26 -8.88 1.39
CA ALA A 101 -4.63 -9.32 2.65
C ALA A 101 -3.62 -8.28 3.16
N GLN A 102 -2.81 -7.71 2.29
CA GLN A 102 -1.85 -6.66 2.65
C GLN A 102 -2.55 -5.40 3.16
N CYS A 103 -3.67 -5.02 2.57
CA CYS A 103 -4.46 -3.88 3.03
C CYS A 103 -5.07 -4.13 4.42
N HIS A 104 -5.60 -5.32 4.65
CA HIS A 104 -6.11 -5.69 5.97
C HIS A 104 -5.00 -5.73 7.01
N LEU A 105 -3.83 -6.26 6.67
CA LEU A 105 -2.67 -6.23 7.56
C LEU A 105 -2.26 -4.80 7.89
N GLY A 106 -2.19 -3.93 6.88
CA GLY A 106 -1.85 -2.51 7.05
C GLY A 106 -2.82 -1.79 7.98
N LEU A 107 -4.12 -1.97 7.76
CA LEU A 107 -5.17 -1.39 8.62
C LEU A 107 -5.10 -1.94 10.06
N GLY A 108 -4.90 -3.24 10.20
CA GLY A 108 -4.77 -3.85 11.51
C GLY A 108 -3.59 -3.32 12.31
N LYS A 109 -2.42 -3.21 11.67
CA LYS A 109 -1.22 -2.62 12.28
C LYS A 109 -1.45 -1.15 12.66
N LEU A 110 -2.05 -0.39 11.78
CA LEU A 110 -2.34 1.02 12.01
C LEU A 110 -3.23 1.22 13.24
N TYR A 111 -4.32 0.49 13.33
CA TYR A 111 -5.25 0.60 14.45
C TYR A 111 -4.66 0.08 15.76
N ARG A 112 -3.87 -0.99 15.72
CA ARG A 112 -3.16 -1.48 16.90
C ARG A 112 -2.18 -0.45 17.44
N ARG A 113 -1.33 0.10 16.57
CA ARG A 113 -0.29 1.06 16.96
C ARG A 113 -0.85 2.38 17.48
N THR A 114 -1.96 2.83 16.94
CA THR A 114 -2.58 4.08 17.35
C THR A 114 -3.56 3.90 18.51
N GLY A 115 -3.98 2.67 18.79
CA GLY A 115 -4.92 2.35 19.88
C GLY A 115 -6.33 2.91 19.69
N LYS A 116 -6.61 3.51 18.54
CA LYS A 116 -7.90 4.20 18.31
C LYS A 116 -9.08 3.24 18.11
N ARG A 117 -8.84 2.04 17.58
CA ARG A 117 -9.92 1.10 17.22
C ARG A 117 -9.48 -0.35 17.43
N PRO A 118 -9.35 -0.80 18.70
CA PRO A 118 -8.82 -2.13 19.00
C PRO A 118 -9.65 -3.28 18.42
N GLU A 119 -10.97 -3.15 18.39
CA GLU A 119 -11.84 -4.17 17.81
C GLU A 119 -11.66 -4.28 16.29
N GLN A 120 -11.56 -3.14 15.60
CA GLN A 120 -11.27 -3.11 14.16
C GLN A 120 -9.88 -3.62 13.83
N ALA A 121 -8.89 -3.33 14.68
CA ALA A 121 -7.55 -3.91 14.54
C ALA A 121 -7.62 -5.44 14.55
N ARG A 122 -8.36 -6.00 15.50
CA ARG A 122 -8.56 -7.45 15.59
C ARG A 122 -9.25 -8.02 14.37
N GLU A 123 -10.33 -7.40 13.90
CA GLU A 123 -11.07 -7.83 12.71
C GLU A 123 -10.17 -7.88 11.47
N HIS A 124 -9.43 -6.80 11.20
CA HIS A 124 -8.54 -6.73 10.04
C HIS A 124 -7.41 -7.75 10.12
N LEU A 125 -6.80 -7.91 11.29
CA LEU A 125 -5.73 -8.90 11.48
C LEU A 125 -6.24 -10.33 11.37
N THR A 126 -7.44 -10.61 11.86
CA THR A 126 -8.09 -11.92 11.70
C THR A 126 -8.33 -12.23 10.23
N THR A 127 -8.85 -11.25 9.48
CA THR A 127 -9.07 -11.38 8.03
C THR A 127 -7.76 -11.63 7.29
N ALA A 128 -6.74 -10.84 7.56
CA ALA A 128 -5.42 -10.99 6.92
C ALA A 128 -4.82 -12.38 7.23
N THR A 129 -4.87 -12.81 8.49
CA THR A 129 -4.36 -14.11 8.92
C THR A 129 -5.05 -15.25 8.18
N ALA A 130 -6.39 -15.22 8.09
CA ALA A 130 -7.16 -16.23 7.36
C ALA A 130 -6.77 -16.27 5.88
N MET A 131 -6.67 -15.12 5.24
CA MET A 131 -6.31 -15.00 3.82
C MET A 131 -4.90 -15.52 3.55
N TYR A 132 -3.92 -15.13 4.34
CA TYR A 132 -2.53 -15.61 4.18
C TYR A 132 -2.43 -17.13 4.41
N ARG A 133 -3.19 -17.66 5.37
CA ARG A 133 -3.22 -19.10 5.61
C ARG A 133 -3.80 -19.85 4.41
N GLU A 134 -4.93 -19.39 3.89
CA GLU A 134 -5.57 -19.99 2.71
C GLU A 134 -4.66 -19.96 1.47
N MET A 135 -3.90 -18.87 1.29
CA MET A 135 -2.99 -18.72 0.17
C MET A 135 -1.63 -19.41 0.36
N GLY A 136 -1.36 -19.95 1.57
CA GLY A 136 -0.07 -20.55 1.90
C GLY A 136 1.09 -19.55 1.96
N MET A 137 0.81 -18.28 2.20
CA MET A 137 1.82 -17.22 2.31
C MET A 137 2.41 -17.18 3.73
N THR A 138 3.27 -18.13 4.03
CA THR A 138 3.77 -18.40 5.40
C THR A 138 4.52 -17.24 6.03
N TYR A 139 5.33 -16.51 5.25
CA TYR A 139 6.05 -15.34 5.75
C TYR A 139 5.08 -14.26 6.25
N TRP A 140 4.10 -13.90 5.43
CA TRP A 140 3.11 -12.88 5.76
C TRP A 140 2.13 -13.34 6.84
N LEU A 141 1.81 -14.64 6.84
CA LEU A 141 1.02 -15.23 7.94
C LEU A 141 1.71 -15.04 9.28
N GLY A 142 3.02 -15.31 9.36
CA GLY A 142 3.81 -15.07 10.56
C GLY A 142 3.78 -13.62 11.02
N LYS A 143 3.88 -12.67 10.08
CA LYS A 143 3.79 -11.24 10.38
C LYS A 143 2.43 -10.85 10.94
N ALA A 144 1.35 -11.35 10.35
CA ALA A 144 -0.01 -11.08 10.81
C ALA A 144 -0.24 -11.68 12.21
N GLU A 145 0.26 -12.88 12.46
CA GLU A 145 0.16 -13.54 13.77
C GLU A 145 0.95 -12.80 14.85
N GLU A 146 2.12 -12.26 14.53
CA GLU A 146 2.90 -11.40 15.45
C GLU A 146 2.08 -10.18 15.87
N GLU A 147 1.44 -9.51 14.93
CA GLU A 147 0.59 -8.36 15.22
C GLU A 147 -0.62 -8.75 16.08
N MET A 148 -1.21 -9.92 15.82
CA MET A 148 -2.31 -10.44 16.65
C MET A 148 -1.89 -10.69 18.10
N ARG A 149 -0.69 -11.22 18.32
CA ARG A 149 -0.16 -11.49 19.67
C ARG A 149 0.05 -10.21 20.46
N GLU A 150 0.33 -9.09 19.79
CA GLU A 150 0.54 -7.79 20.42
C GLU A 150 -0.77 -7.07 20.75
N LEU A 151 -1.89 -7.59 20.30
CA LEU A 151 -3.23 -7.13 20.67
C LEU A 151 -3.61 -7.71 22.04
N VAL A 152 -3.25 -7.04 23.06
CA VAL A 152 -3.58 -7.46 24.44
C VAL A 152 -4.67 -6.59 25.02
#